data_fb9334b571126af8f6c93f6de35237d9
#
_entry.id   fb9334b571126af8f6c93f6de35237d9
#
_cell.length_a   1.000
_cell.length_b   1.000
_cell.length_c   1.000
_cell.angle_alpha   90.00
_cell.angle_beta   90.00
_cell.angle_gamma   90.00
#
_symmetry.space_group_name_H-M   'P 1'
#
loop_
_entity.id
_entity.type
_entity.pdbx_description
1 polymer ?
#
loop_
_entity_poly.entity_id
_entity_poly.type
_entity_poly.pdbx_seq_one_letter_code
_entity_poly.pdbx_strand_id
1 'polypeptide(L)'
;MKKIFAAICAAALALTALAGCGSSKNIQIAVPNDTTNEARALLLLADNGYIKLKDDAGITATVNDIVENPLNIEFKEVEAAQLPNVLKDVDYAVINSNYAIPADLNPVEDSLLIEGSSSAYGNILAVKEGNEETGKTKALIAAVESQKVVDFINEKYDGAVVPLIDNPTDGFDSTVDYDALAGETITVAASPSPHAEILEVA
;
A
#
# COMPACT_ATOMS: atom_id res chain seq x y z
N MET A 1 -33.76 -20.79 -56.40
CA MET A 1 -32.34 -20.55 -56.07
C MET A 1 -31.98 -19.07 -55.87
N LYS A 2 -32.48 -18.12 -56.71
CA LYS A 2 -32.15 -16.67 -56.55
C LYS A 2 -32.68 -15.99 -55.28
N LYS A 3 -33.76 -16.48 -54.67
CA LYS A 3 -34.35 -15.90 -53.44
C LYS A 3 -33.65 -16.36 -52.15
N ILE A 4 -33.00 -17.51 -52.17
CA ILE A 4 -32.24 -18.05 -51.04
C ILE A 4 -30.90 -17.34 -50.89
N PHE A 5 -30.26 -16.96 -51.99
CA PHE A 5 -29.01 -16.19 -51.99
C PHE A 5 -29.18 -14.77 -51.43
N ALA A 6 -30.31 -14.13 -51.68
CA ALA A 6 -30.58 -12.79 -51.14
C ALA A 6 -30.81 -12.80 -49.63
N ALA A 7 -31.41 -13.86 -49.08
CA ALA A 7 -31.61 -14.00 -47.64
C ALA A 7 -30.34 -14.26 -46.86
N ILE A 8 -29.37 -15.00 -47.44
CA ILE A 8 -28.06 -15.28 -46.81
C ILE A 8 -27.19 -14.03 -46.81
N CYS A 9 -27.21 -13.22 -47.87
CA CYS A 9 -26.45 -11.95 -47.89
C CYS A 9 -27.01 -10.90 -46.93
N ALA A 10 -28.34 -10.87 -46.70
CA ALA A 10 -28.94 -9.95 -45.74
C ALA A 10 -28.65 -10.35 -44.29
N ALA A 11 -28.55 -11.65 -43.98
CA ALA A 11 -28.16 -12.15 -42.65
C ALA A 11 -26.67 -11.91 -42.36
N ALA A 12 -25.80 -11.99 -43.37
CA ALA A 12 -24.35 -11.70 -43.18
C ALA A 12 -24.09 -10.21 -42.95
N LEU A 13 -24.87 -9.30 -43.55
CA LEU A 13 -24.76 -7.86 -43.33
C LEU A 13 -25.35 -7.41 -42.00
N ALA A 14 -26.27 -8.16 -41.41
CA ALA A 14 -26.85 -7.86 -40.10
C ALA A 14 -25.92 -8.28 -38.94
N LEU A 15 -25.04 -9.28 -39.15
CA LEU A 15 -24.07 -9.69 -38.14
C LEU A 15 -22.86 -8.75 -38.05
N THR A 16 -22.53 -7.98 -39.09
CA THR A 16 -21.44 -7.00 -39.04
C THR A 16 -21.83 -5.66 -38.42
N ALA A 17 -23.13 -5.39 -38.23
CA ALA A 17 -23.61 -4.17 -37.59
C ALA A 17 -23.65 -4.25 -36.05
N LEU A 18 -23.38 -5.43 -35.46
CA LEU A 18 -23.28 -5.65 -33.99
C LEU A 18 -21.84 -5.66 -33.47
N ALA A 19 -20.85 -5.43 -34.34
CA ALA A 19 -19.54 -4.96 -33.91
C ALA A 19 -19.66 -3.46 -33.56
N GLY A 20 -20.55 -3.16 -32.61
CA GLY A 20 -20.65 -1.83 -32.02
C GLY A 20 -19.31 -1.46 -31.47
N CYS A 21 -18.78 -0.31 -31.84
CA CYS A 21 -17.74 0.43 -31.13
C CYS A 21 -18.15 0.58 -29.66
N GLY A 22 -17.95 -0.47 -28.87
CA GLY A 22 -17.73 -0.32 -27.48
C GLY A 22 -16.37 0.35 -27.38
N SER A 23 -16.34 1.66 -27.24
CA SER A 23 -15.20 2.37 -26.70
C SER A 23 -14.94 1.68 -25.35
N SER A 24 -13.99 0.75 -25.31
CA SER A 24 -13.51 0.20 -24.05
C SER A 24 -12.91 1.39 -23.31
N LYS A 25 -13.67 1.93 -22.35
CA LYS A 25 -13.15 2.93 -21.44
C LYS A 25 -11.91 2.31 -20.79
N ASN A 26 -10.75 2.93 -20.94
CA ASN A 26 -9.54 2.46 -20.25
C ASN A 26 -9.81 2.43 -18.75
N ILE A 27 -9.32 1.40 -18.09
CA ILE A 27 -9.35 1.32 -16.62
C ILE A 27 -8.40 2.40 -16.08
N GLN A 28 -8.89 3.27 -15.22
CA GLN A 28 -8.08 4.30 -14.58
C GLN A 28 -7.74 3.88 -13.15
N ILE A 29 -6.43 3.82 -12.85
CA ILE A 29 -5.93 3.52 -11.51
C ILE A 29 -5.09 4.70 -11.01
N ALA A 30 -5.50 5.29 -9.88
CA ALA A 30 -4.70 6.29 -9.20
C ALA A 30 -3.64 5.62 -8.31
N VAL A 31 -2.40 6.10 -8.39
CA VAL A 31 -1.26 5.63 -7.61
C VAL A 31 -0.53 6.82 -6.96
N PRO A 32 0.20 6.61 -5.85
CA PRO A 32 1.05 7.66 -5.29
C PRO A 32 2.09 8.16 -6.28
N ASN A 33 2.44 9.45 -6.22
CA ASN A 33 3.45 10.07 -7.09
C ASN A 33 4.84 10.21 -6.43
N ASP A 34 4.99 9.74 -5.19
CA ASP A 34 6.31 9.67 -4.56
C ASP A 34 6.99 8.34 -4.88
N THR A 35 8.31 8.38 -5.06
CA THR A 35 9.12 7.28 -5.57
C THR A 35 8.90 5.97 -4.83
N THR A 36 8.77 6.00 -3.50
CA THR A 36 8.65 4.79 -2.68
C THR A 36 7.27 4.17 -2.81
N ASN A 37 6.22 4.97 -2.69
CA ASN A 37 4.85 4.45 -2.71
C ASN A 37 4.35 4.17 -4.14
N GLU A 38 4.84 4.91 -5.16
CA GLU A 38 4.59 4.56 -6.56
C GLU A 38 5.14 3.16 -6.87
N ALA A 39 6.42 2.92 -6.57
CA ALA A 39 7.03 1.61 -6.77
C ALA A 39 6.27 0.50 -6.04
N ARG A 40 5.88 0.73 -4.79
CA ARG A 40 5.09 -0.20 -3.98
C ARG A 40 3.74 -0.52 -4.62
N ALA A 41 3.03 0.50 -5.12
CA ALA A 41 1.75 0.32 -5.81
C ALA A 41 1.89 -0.50 -7.11
N LEU A 42 2.92 -0.22 -7.89
CA LEU A 42 3.19 -0.95 -9.13
C LEU A 42 3.61 -2.41 -8.87
N LEU A 43 4.40 -2.66 -7.83
CA LEU A 43 4.78 -4.01 -7.41
C LEU A 43 3.54 -4.81 -6.96
N LEU A 44 2.63 -4.22 -6.17
CA LEU A 44 1.37 -4.87 -5.80
C LEU A 44 0.57 -5.31 -7.03
N LEU A 45 0.46 -4.45 -8.04
CA LEU A 45 -0.25 -4.78 -9.28
C LEU A 45 0.48 -5.83 -10.12
N ALA A 46 1.81 -5.80 -10.13
CA ALA A 46 2.64 -6.77 -10.85
C ALA A 46 2.58 -8.15 -10.20
N ASP A 47 2.67 -8.24 -8.87
CA ASP A 47 2.59 -9.49 -8.11
C ASP A 47 1.23 -10.19 -8.28
N ASN A 48 0.18 -9.41 -8.56
CA ASN A 48 -1.16 -9.92 -8.85
C ASN A 48 -1.42 -10.11 -10.36
N GLY A 49 -0.42 -9.90 -11.22
CA GLY A 49 -0.50 -10.21 -12.65
C GLY A 49 -1.29 -9.20 -13.50
N TYR A 50 -1.58 -8.01 -12.98
CA TYR A 50 -2.28 -6.96 -13.73
C TYR A 50 -1.38 -6.22 -14.70
N ILE A 51 -0.09 -6.10 -14.37
CA ILE A 51 0.96 -5.51 -15.18
C ILE A 51 2.23 -6.34 -15.08
N LYS A 52 3.20 -6.07 -15.95
CA LYS A 52 4.55 -6.59 -15.79
C LYS A 52 5.54 -5.44 -15.81
N LEU A 53 6.44 -5.44 -14.86
CA LEU A 53 7.54 -4.49 -14.76
C LEU A 53 8.82 -5.06 -15.39
N LYS A 54 9.79 -4.20 -15.71
CA LYS A 54 11.15 -4.60 -16.04
C LYS A 54 11.75 -5.43 -14.90
N ASP A 55 12.60 -6.40 -15.21
CA ASP A 55 13.19 -7.29 -14.21
C ASP A 55 14.06 -6.56 -13.17
N ASP A 56 14.58 -5.40 -13.51
CA ASP A 56 15.46 -4.57 -12.66
C ASP A 56 14.76 -3.35 -12.03
N ALA A 57 13.45 -3.18 -12.20
CA ALA A 57 12.70 -2.03 -11.69
C ALA A 57 12.74 -1.93 -10.16
N GLY A 58 12.51 -3.05 -9.46
CA GLY A 58 12.62 -3.17 -7.99
C GLY A 58 11.84 -2.10 -7.23
N ILE A 59 12.39 -1.69 -6.08
CA ILE A 59 11.78 -0.74 -5.15
C ILE A 59 11.80 0.74 -5.62
N THR A 60 12.27 0.98 -6.84
CA THR A 60 12.28 2.31 -7.47
C THR A 60 11.47 2.34 -8.77
N ALA A 61 10.63 1.32 -8.99
CA ALA A 61 9.78 1.22 -10.17
C ALA A 61 8.89 2.44 -10.37
N THR A 62 8.75 2.85 -11.62
CA THR A 62 7.85 3.92 -12.06
C THR A 62 6.91 3.41 -13.14
N VAL A 63 5.88 4.16 -13.51
CA VAL A 63 4.99 3.79 -14.63
C VAL A 63 5.75 3.59 -15.94
N ASN A 64 6.95 4.17 -16.10
CA ASN A 64 7.80 3.99 -17.27
C ASN A 64 8.53 2.62 -17.31
N ASP A 65 8.45 1.87 -16.22
CA ASP A 65 9.05 0.54 -16.12
C ASP A 65 8.04 -0.58 -16.43
N ILE A 66 6.80 -0.23 -16.76
CA ILE A 66 5.79 -1.18 -17.20
C ILE A 66 6.11 -1.67 -18.61
N VAL A 67 6.34 -2.97 -18.77
CA VAL A 67 6.62 -3.61 -20.06
C VAL A 67 5.41 -4.33 -20.66
N GLU A 68 4.46 -4.77 -19.82
CA GLU A 68 3.18 -5.34 -20.26
C GLU A 68 2.02 -4.72 -19.46
N ASN A 69 0.99 -4.31 -20.18
CA ASN A 69 -0.24 -3.73 -19.61
C ASN A 69 -1.45 -4.26 -20.41
N PRO A 70 -1.81 -5.54 -20.20
CA PRO A 70 -2.81 -6.22 -21.01
C PRO A 70 -4.23 -5.64 -20.87
N LEU A 71 -4.50 -4.95 -19.77
CA LEU A 71 -5.80 -4.33 -19.49
C LEU A 71 -5.89 -2.88 -19.96
N ASN A 72 -4.83 -2.34 -20.58
CA ASN A 72 -4.71 -0.92 -20.96
C ASN A 72 -5.03 0.03 -19.81
N ILE A 73 -4.45 -0.25 -18.62
CA ILE A 73 -4.60 0.58 -17.43
C ILE A 73 -3.98 1.95 -17.70
N GLU A 74 -4.74 3.01 -17.46
CA GLU A 74 -4.28 4.39 -17.44
C GLU A 74 -3.94 4.76 -16.00
N PHE A 75 -2.66 5.01 -15.72
CA PHE A 75 -2.19 5.39 -14.40
C PHE A 75 -2.32 6.89 -14.18
N LYS A 76 -2.85 7.27 -13.01
CA LYS A 76 -2.90 8.65 -12.52
C LYS A 76 -2.03 8.77 -11.28
N GLU A 77 -0.88 9.42 -11.44
CA GLU A 77 0.04 9.70 -10.35
C GLU A 77 -0.49 10.90 -9.55
N VAL A 78 -0.77 10.68 -8.27
CA VAL A 78 -1.40 11.65 -7.37
C VAL A 78 -0.64 11.69 -6.06
N GLU A 79 -0.60 12.85 -5.40
CA GLU A 79 -0.06 12.93 -4.04
C GLU A 79 -0.77 11.93 -3.13
N ALA A 80 -0.01 11.11 -2.38
CA ALA A 80 -0.52 9.98 -1.61
C ALA A 80 -1.67 10.37 -0.66
N ALA A 81 -1.57 11.53 0.00
CA ALA A 81 -2.61 12.04 0.89
C ALA A 81 -3.93 12.42 0.18
N GLN A 82 -3.91 12.58 -1.15
CA GLN A 82 -5.09 12.93 -1.94
C GLN A 82 -5.79 11.70 -2.54
N LEU A 83 -5.19 10.52 -2.50
CA LEU A 83 -5.74 9.31 -3.10
C LEU A 83 -7.15 8.95 -2.60
N PRO A 84 -7.47 9.04 -1.29
CA PRO A 84 -8.84 8.80 -0.83
C PRO A 84 -9.86 9.76 -1.45
N ASN A 85 -9.48 11.02 -1.68
CA ASN A 85 -10.36 12.03 -2.25
C ASN A 85 -10.63 11.83 -3.74
N VAL A 86 -9.66 11.29 -4.49
CA VAL A 86 -9.78 11.06 -5.95
C VAL A 86 -10.37 9.70 -6.29
N LEU A 87 -10.55 8.81 -5.32
CA LEU A 87 -11.12 7.47 -5.54
C LEU A 87 -12.47 7.51 -6.27
N LYS A 88 -13.30 8.50 -6.02
CA LYS A 88 -14.59 8.70 -6.70
C LYS A 88 -14.48 9.10 -8.19
N ASP A 89 -13.30 9.55 -8.62
CA ASP A 89 -13.06 10.10 -9.97
C ASP A 89 -12.28 9.12 -10.87
N VAL A 90 -11.89 7.95 -10.33
CA VAL A 90 -11.16 6.88 -11.01
C VAL A 90 -11.86 5.54 -10.83
N ASP A 91 -11.43 4.50 -11.55
CA ASP A 91 -12.02 3.18 -11.37
C ASP A 91 -11.43 2.47 -10.14
N TYR A 92 -10.14 2.70 -9.83
CA TYR A 92 -9.44 2.15 -8.66
C TYR A 92 -8.37 3.13 -8.16
N ALA A 93 -7.96 2.97 -6.89
CA ALA A 93 -6.80 3.67 -6.33
C ALA A 93 -5.99 2.73 -5.44
N VAL A 94 -4.67 2.86 -5.44
CA VAL A 94 -3.79 2.18 -4.49
C VAL A 94 -3.46 3.16 -3.37
N ILE A 95 -3.96 2.88 -2.16
CA ILE A 95 -3.96 3.82 -1.03
C ILE A 95 -3.20 3.19 0.14
N ASN A 96 -2.23 3.89 0.70
CA ASN A 96 -1.54 3.47 1.91
C ASN A 96 -2.48 3.53 3.13
N SER A 97 -2.38 2.57 4.05
CA SER A 97 -3.27 2.45 5.22
C SER A 97 -3.32 3.72 6.08
N ASN A 98 -2.20 4.43 6.23
CA ASN A 98 -2.13 5.68 6.98
C ASN A 98 -2.95 6.83 6.37
N TYR A 99 -3.37 6.72 5.12
CA TYR A 99 -4.29 7.64 4.45
C TYR A 99 -5.70 7.05 4.29
N ALA A 100 -5.81 5.72 4.20
CA ALA A 100 -7.09 5.04 4.10
C ALA A 100 -7.88 5.12 5.43
N ILE A 101 -7.24 4.76 6.54
CA ILE A 101 -7.88 4.72 7.87
C ILE A 101 -8.49 6.07 8.28
N PRO A 102 -7.78 7.22 8.21
CA PRO A 102 -8.38 8.51 8.53
C PRO A 102 -9.50 8.97 7.57
N ALA A 103 -9.61 8.31 6.41
CA ALA A 103 -10.66 8.56 5.42
C ALA A 103 -11.85 7.59 5.54
N ASP A 104 -11.96 6.88 6.66
CA ASP A 104 -12.99 5.87 6.93
C ASP A 104 -13.01 4.72 5.90
N LEU A 105 -11.85 4.38 5.32
CA LEU A 105 -11.66 3.22 4.45
C LEU A 105 -10.96 2.12 5.27
N ASN A 106 -11.60 0.96 5.39
CA ASN A 106 -11.00 -0.19 6.04
C ASN A 106 -10.12 -0.97 5.04
N PRO A 107 -8.77 -1.01 5.22
CA PRO A 107 -7.88 -1.72 4.29
C PRO A 107 -8.20 -3.21 4.13
N VAL A 108 -8.81 -3.85 5.11
CA VAL A 108 -9.15 -5.29 5.06
C VAL A 108 -10.50 -5.53 4.39
N GLU A 109 -11.52 -4.74 4.78
CA GLU A 109 -12.91 -4.97 4.36
C GLU A 109 -13.24 -4.31 3.02
N ASP A 110 -12.68 -3.12 2.75
CA ASP A 110 -13.02 -2.31 1.58
C ASP A 110 -12.05 -2.52 0.40
N SER A 111 -10.89 -3.17 0.61
CA SER A 111 -9.92 -3.37 -0.46
C SER A 111 -10.24 -4.60 -1.32
N LEU A 112 -9.90 -4.51 -2.61
CA LEU A 112 -9.92 -5.64 -3.54
C LEU A 112 -8.61 -6.42 -3.53
N LEU A 113 -7.52 -5.75 -3.18
CA LEU A 113 -6.18 -6.29 -3.03
C LEU A 113 -5.53 -5.64 -1.81
N ILE A 114 -4.81 -6.44 -1.04
CA ILE A 114 -3.98 -5.97 0.07
C ILE A 114 -2.58 -6.55 -0.06
N GLU A 115 -1.58 -5.77 0.32
CA GLU A 115 -0.19 -6.20 0.34
C GLU A 115 0.03 -7.27 1.43
N GLY A 116 0.78 -8.30 1.09
CA GLY A 116 1.05 -9.39 2.03
C GLY A 116 2.06 -9.00 3.13
N SER A 117 2.11 -9.79 4.21
CA SER A 117 3.04 -9.61 5.34
C SER A 117 4.53 -9.77 4.97
N SER A 118 4.84 -10.33 3.79
CA SER A 118 6.19 -10.45 3.25
C SER A 118 6.69 -9.19 2.53
N SER A 119 5.95 -8.09 2.63
CA SER A 119 6.31 -6.82 2.02
C SER A 119 7.69 -6.32 2.49
N ALA A 120 8.49 -5.85 1.53
CA ALA A 120 9.78 -5.19 1.83
C ALA A 120 9.61 -3.79 2.46
N TYR A 121 8.38 -3.29 2.58
CA TYR A 121 8.05 -1.93 3.02
C TYR A 121 7.57 -1.85 4.48
N GLY A 122 8.11 -2.71 5.35
CA GLY A 122 7.89 -2.58 6.79
C GLY A 122 8.31 -1.22 7.31
N ASN A 123 7.54 -0.66 8.25
CA ASN A 123 7.94 0.58 8.91
C ASN A 123 9.15 0.33 9.83
N ILE A 124 10.02 1.31 9.94
CA ILE A 124 11.25 1.24 10.71
C ILE A 124 11.35 2.40 11.70
N LEU A 125 12.10 2.20 12.77
CA LEU A 125 12.57 3.26 13.65
C LEU A 125 13.94 3.76 13.13
N ALA A 126 13.97 4.97 12.57
CA ALA A 126 15.20 5.58 12.10
C ALA A 126 15.76 6.55 13.14
N VAL A 127 17.06 6.51 13.37
CA VAL A 127 17.77 7.39 14.28
C VAL A 127 18.96 8.07 13.59
N LYS A 128 19.46 9.16 14.18
CA LYS A 128 20.68 9.80 13.70
C LYS A 128 21.85 8.84 13.86
N GLU A 129 22.71 8.79 12.82
CA GLU A 129 23.94 7.99 12.83
C GLU A 129 24.75 8.17 14.12
N GLY A 130 25.13 7.05 14.73
CA GLY A 130 25.84 6.99 16.01
C GLY A 130 24.93 6.96 17.25
N ASN A 131 23.60 7.04 17.09
CA ASN A 131 22.65 6.94 18.20
C ASN A 131 21.98 5.55 18.31
N GLU A 132 22.30 4.62 17.42
CA GLU A 132 21.66 3.31 17.32
C GLU A 132 21.77 2.51 18.63
N GLU A 133 22.93 2.58 19.28
CA GLU A 133 23.27 1.83 20.49
C GLU A 133 23.06 2.63 21.78
N THR A 134 22.52 3.84 21.72
CA THR A 134 22.28 4.63 22.94
C THR A 134 21.19 4.01 23.82
N GLY A 135 21.27 4.20 25.13
CA GLY A 135 20.27 3.71 26.09
C GLY A 135 18.86 4.18 25.74
N LYS A 136 18.70 5.44 25.29
CA LYS A 136 17.40 5.99 24.85
C LYS A 136 16.82 5.25 23.65
N THR A 137 17.66 4.97 22.65
CA THR A 137 17.21 4.24 21.44
C THR A 137 16.83 2.82 21.78
N LYS A 138 17.65 2.11 22.58
CA LYS A 138 17.34 0.75 23.04
C LYS A 138 16.06 0.69 23.87
N ALA A 139 15.87 1.63 24.78
CA ALA A 139 14.63 1.72 25.57
C ALA A 139 13.41 1.94 24.68
N LEU A 140 13.51 2.83 23.68
CA LEU A 140 12.42 3.08 22.74
C LEU A 140 12.12 1.85 21.88
N ILE A 141 13.15 1.17 21.36
CA ILE A 141 12.96 -0.07 20.58
C ILE A 141 12.25 -1.12 21.43
N ALA A 142 12.73 -1.37 22.65
CA ALA A 142 12.10 -2.36 23.54
C ALA A 142 10.64 -2.03 23.83
N ALA A 143 10.30 -0.77 24.04
CA ALA A 143 8.92 -0.33 24.26
C ALA A 143 8.05 -0.52 23.01
N VAL A 144 8.51 -0.09 21.83
CA VAL A 144 7.77 -0.19 20.56
C VAL A 144 7.60 -1.65 20.11
N GLU A 145 8.57 -2.51 20.36
CA GLU A 145 8.52 -3.94 20.02
C GLU A 145 7.93 -4.80 21.15
N SER A 146 7.24 -4.19 22.12
CA SER A 146 6.65 -4.92 23.23
C SER A 146 5.40 -5.71 22.84
N GLN A 147 5.10 -6.77 23.62
CA GLN A 147 3.84 -7.52 23.49
C GLN A 147 2.62 -6.61 23.66
N LYS A 148 2.70 -5.61 24.54
CA LYS A 148 1.65 -4.60 24.74
C LYS A 148 1.31 -3.84 23.45
N VAL A 149 2.33 -3.48 22.66
CA VAL A 149 2.16 -2.81 21.37
C VAL A 149 1.58 -3.77 20.33
N VAL A 150 2.05 -5.01 20.26
CA VAL A 150 1.49 -6.04 19.38
C VAL A 150 0.01 -6.26 19.64
N ASP A 151 -0.37 -6.42 20.91
CA ASP A 151 -1.76 -6.63 21.33
C ASP A 151 -2.63 -5.42 20.94
N PHE A 152 -2.15 -4.20 21.19
CA PHE A 152 -2.84 -2.97 20.79
C PHE A 152 -3.06 -2.88 19.27
N ILE A 153 -2.03 -3.19 18.47
CA ILE A 153 -2.15 -3.17 17.00
C ILE A 153 -3.22 -4.17 16.55
N ASN A 154 -3.17 -5.39 17.06
CA ASN A 154 -4.13 -6.42 16.69
C ASN A 154 -5.55 -6.08 17.11
N GLU A 155 -5.75 -5.56 18.34
CA GLU A 155 -7.06 -5.19 18.86
C GLU A 155 -7.65 -3.98 18.14
N LYS A 156 -6.83 -2.96 17.89
CA LYS A 156 -7.30 -1.69 17.35
C LYS A 156 -7.54 -1.72 15.85
N TYR A 157 -6.64 -2.37 15.11
CA TYR A 157 -6.63 -2.28 13.65
C TYR A 157 -7.14 -3.54 12.94
N ASP A 158 -7.39 -4.62 13.66
CA ASP A 158 -8.02 -5.86 13.16
C ASP A 158 -7.49 -6.30 11.78
N GLY A 159 -6.16 -6.30 11.62
CA GLY A 159 -5.46 -6.67 10.38
C GLY A 159 -5.22 -5.54 9.39
N ALA A 160 -5.81 -4.35 9.57
CA ALA A 160 -5.52 -3.17 8.73
C ALA A 160 -4.09 -2.63 8.93
N VAL A 161 -3.49 -2.92 10.07
CA VAL A 161 -2.07 -2.73 10.38
C VAL A 161 -1.53 -4.04 10.93
N VAL A 162 -0.42 -4.52 10.38
CA VAL A 162 0.18 -5.80 10.75
C VAL A 162 1.48 -5.54 11.50
N PRO A 163 1.63 -6.01 12.76
CA PRO A 163 2.90 -5.92 13.47
C PRO A 163 3.92 -6.88 12.82
N LEU A 164 5.12 -6.39 12.49
CA LEU A 164 6.23 -7.18 11.98
C LEU A 164 7.24 -7.48 13.10
N ILE A 165 6.76 -7.96 14.24
CA ILE A 165 7.53 -8.22 15.46
C ILE A 165 7.45 -9.71 15.76
N ASP A 166 8.49 -10.45 15.40
CA ASP A 166 8.51 -11.92 15.57
C ASP A 166 8.65 -12.36 17.05
N ASN A 167 9.39 -11.59 17.84
CA ASN A 167 9.70 -11.91 19.25
C ASN A 167 9.46 -10.66 20.11
N PRO A 168 8.21 -10.38 20.49
CA PRO A 168 7.89 -9.21 21.28
C PRO A 168 8.65 -9.19 22.62
N THR A 169 9.10 -8.00 23.04
CA THR A 169 9.71 -7.77 24.34
C THR A 169 8.66 -7.64 25.44
N ASP A 170 9.11 -7.56 26.69
CA ASP A 170 8.27 -7.16 27.84
C ASP A 170 8.20 -5.63 28.02
N GLY A 171 8.76 -4.86 27.09
CA GLY A 171 8.86 -3.40 27.12
C GLY A 171 10.18 -2.88 27.67
N PHE A 172 11.10 -3.76 28.05
CA PHE A 172 12.39 -3.41 28.64
C PHE A 172 13.55 -4.10 27.93
N ASP A 173 14.68 -3.41 27.86
CA ASP A 173 15.97 -3.97 27.47
C ASP A 173 16.87 -4.07 28.71
N SER A 174 17.28 -5.27 29.09
CA SER A 174 18.10 -5.52 30.27
C SER A 174 19.50 -4.91 30.21
N THR A 175 19.94 -4.42 29.06
CA THR A 175 21.22 -3.74 28.87
C THR A 175 21.16 -2.22 29.10
N VAL A 176 19.94 -1.68 29.31
CA VAL A 176 19.69 -0.26 29.52
C VAL A 176 19.71 0.09 31.01
N ASP A 177 20.47 1.11 31.39
CA ASP A 177 20.40 1.73 32.71
C ASP A 177 19.27 2.76 32.74
N TYR A 178 18.08 2.33 33.13
CA TYR A 178 16.86 3.17 33.18
C TYR A 178 16.96 4.25 34.27
N ASP A 179 17.72 4.02 35.33
CA ASP A 179 17.94 5.04 36.38
C ASP A 179 18.73 6.22 35.83
N ALA A 180 19.71 5.95 34.95
CA ALA A 180 20.49 6.99 34.27
C ALA A 180 19.64 7.76 33.24
N LEU A 181 18.54 7.19 32.75
CA LEU A 181 17.62 7.83 31.81
C LEU A 181 16.48 8.59 32.50
N ALA A 182 16.36 8.51 33.83
CA ALA A 182 15.29 9.14 34.56
C ALA A 182 15.26 10.66 34.34
N GLY A 183 14.11 11.17 33.83
CA GLY A 183 13.93 12.59 33.51
C GLY A 183 14.50 13.03 32.16
N GLU A 184 15.12 12.14 31.41
CA GLU A 184 15.54 12.41 30.03
C GLU A 184 14.36 12.41 29.06
N THR A 185 14.51 13.16 27.97
CA THR A 185 13.48 13.26 26.92
C THR A 185 13.99 12.66 25.62
N ILE A 186 13.12 11.94 24.91
CA ILE A 186 13.31 11.55 23.52
C ILE A 186 12.21 12.21 22.67
N THR A 187 12.61 12.70 21.49
CA THR A 187 11.65 13.28 20.52
C THR A 187 11.55 12.34 19.34
N VAL A 188 10.33 11.94 19.02
CA VAL A 188 10.02 11.04 17.91
C VAL A 188 9.08 11.75 16.95
N ALA A 189 9.37 11.69 15.63
CA ALA A 189 8.47 12.12 14.57
C ALA A 189 7.73 10.92 14.01
N ALA A 190 6.42 11.04 13.87
CA ALA A 190 5.55 9.98 13.37
C ALA A 190 4.36 10.57 12.59
N SER A 191 3.74 9.79 11.70
CA SER A 191 2.43 10.15 11.17
C SER A 191 1.36 10.02 12.27
N PRO A 192 0.27 10.80 12.21
CA PRO A 192 -0.78 10.77 13.24
C PRO A 192 -1.36 9.38 13.45
N SER A 193 -1.69 8.67 12.39
CA SER A 193 -2.20 7.30 12.41
C SER A 193 -1.42 6.44 11.41
N PRO A 194 -1.08 5.19 11.72
CA PRO A 194 -1.19 4.51 13.02
C PRO A 194 -0.02 4.81 13.96
N HIS A 195 1.08 5.45 13.49
CA HIS A 195 2.38 5.45 14.16
C HIS A 195 2.37 6.22 15.49
N ALA A 196 1.77 7.42 15.54
CA ALA A 196 1.70 8.18 16.81
C ALA A 196 0.84 7.44 17.84
N GLU A 197 -0.25 6.83 17.41
CA GLU A 197 -1.12 6.04 18.30
C GLU A 197 -0.40 4.82 18.89
N ILE A 198 0.47 4.18 18.11
CA ILE A 198 1.32 3.08 18.57
C ILE A 198 2.36 3.59 19.57
N LEU A 199 2.97 4.75 19.31
CA LEU A 199 3.95 5.36 20.23
C LEU A 199 3.31 5.81 21.56
N GLU A 200 2.04 6.17 21.59
CA GLU A 200 1.32 6.53 22.83
C GLU A 200 1.11 5.30 23.73
N VAL A 201 1.11 4.11 23.17
CA VAL A 201 0.97 2.86 23.91
C VAL A 201 2.31 2.33 24.38
N ALA A 202 3.36 2.52 23.61
CA ALA A 202 4.71 2.08 23.95
C ALA A 202 5.23 2.79 25.21
#